data_afc2428d3b2a0d89c61829a75a593ff3
#
_entry.id   afc2428d3b2a0d89c61829a75a593ff3
#
_cell.length_a   1.000
_cell.length_b   1.000
_cell.length_c   1.000
_cell.angle_alpha   90.00
_cell.angle_beta   90.00
_cell.angle_gamma   90.00
#
_symmetry.space_group_name_H-M   'P 1'
#
loop_
_entity.id
_entity.type
_entity.pdbx_description
1 polymer ?
#
loop_
_entity_poly.entity_id
_entity_poly.type
_entity_poly.pdbx_seq_one_letter_code
_entity_poly.pdbx_strand_id
1 'polypeptide(L)'
;MKMYINRIEIFGYGKWSKVRMDFHHQLQIFQGENESGKSTLRSFIQHILFGFPKKVAGKYPYEPHNGGVMGGRVWLEVTNEGSLLIERYINNGKIYFRCETNSGKTLSEDRWKQLLFQMEEKQYIQVFGFNKEQLDQFHFSSSEEMDQFLYSVSLTGSEEWMKLSTKLQKQAESIFTPKAIKRVINQQLQQLDLQMLKIEELAQNNDLYEETIKKS
;
A
#
# COMPACT_ATOMS: atom_id res chain seq x y z
N MET A 1 4.00 -17.83 6.54
CA MET A 1 3.09 -17.86 7.71
C MET A 1 1.67 -18.03 7.17
N LYS A 2 0.87 -18.92 7.75
CA LYS A 2 -0.56 -19.04 7.44
C LYS A 2 -1.36 -18.42 8.57
N MET A 3 -2.44 -17.74 8.24
CA MET A 3 -3.33 -17.11 9.20
C MET A 3 -4.78 -17.43 8.81
N TYR A 4 -5.57 -17.86 9.78
CA TYR A 4 -6.97 -18.22 9.57
C TYR A 4 -7.83 -17.49 10.60
N ILE A 5 -8.99 -17.01 10.17
CA ILE A 5 -10.00 -16.47 11.07
C ILE A 5 -10.85 -17.64 11.58
N ASN A 6 -10.89 -17.83 12.89
CA ASN A 6 -11.69 -18.88 13.54
C ASN A 6 -13.06 -18.36 13.95
N ARG A 7 -13.13 -17.09 14.34
CA ARG A 7 -14.36 -16.46 14.85
C ARG A 7 -14.29 -14.96 14.72
N ILE A 8 -15.45 -14.36 14.54
CA ILE A 8 -15.65 -12.92 14.71
C ILE A 8 -16.80 -12.66 15.67
N GLU A 9 -16.72 -11.53 16.36
CA GLU A 9 -17.79 -10.99 17.19
C GLU A 9 -17.91 -9.49 16.91
N ILE A 10 -19.05 -9.08 16.39
CA ILE A 10 -19.36 -7.70 16.04
C ILE A 10 -20.17 -7.09 17.16
N PHE A 11 -19.64 -6.08 17.85
CA PHE A 11 -20.40 -5.31 18.84
C PHE A 11 -21.42 -4.41 18.16
N GLY A 12 -20.96 -3.65 17.19
CA GLY A 12 -21.75 -2.81 16.30
C GLY A 12 -20.89 -2.38 15.11
N TYR A 13 -21.40 -2.51 13.87
CA TYR A 13 -20.69 -2.08 12.67
C TYR A 13 -21.67 -1.99 11.49
N GLY A 14 -21.98 -0.77 11.04
CA GLY A 14 -23.04 -0.52 10.07
C GLY A 14 -24.36 -1.13 10.53
N LYS A 15 -24.91 -2.05 9.75
CA LYS A 15 -26.16 -2.74 10.10
C LYS A 15 -25.98 -3.94 11.07
N TRP A 16 -24.74 -4.42 11.22
CA TRP A 16 -24.45 -5.55 12.09
C TRP A 16 -24.37 -5.11 13.57
N SER A 17 -25.08 -5.78 14.44
CA SER A 17 -25.06 -5.53 15.88
C SER A 17 -25.20 -6.83 16.66
N LYS A 18 -24.30 -7.06 17.62
CA LYS A 18 -24.30 -8.23 18.49
C LYS A 18 -24.31 -9.56 17.73
N VAL A 19 -23.47 -9.65 16.70
CA VAL A 19 -23.38 -10.84 15.84
C VAL A 19 -22.11 -11.59 16.13
N ARG A 20 -22.20 -12.91 16.19
CA ARG A 20 -21.06 -13.81 16.29
C ARG A 20 -21.13 -14.85 15.18
N MET A 21 -19.99 -15.09 14.54
CA MET A 21 -19.83 -16.08 13.47
C MET A 21 -18.57 -16.89 13.73
N ASP A 22 -18.70 -18.21 13.61
CA ASP A 22 -17.58 -19.15 13.68
C ASP A 22 -17.22 -19.63 12.26
N PHE A 23 -15.92 -19.79 11.98
CA PHE A 23 -15.40 -20.18 10.68
C PHE A 23 -14.58 -21.46 10.78
N HIS A 24 -14.55 -22.19 9.70
CA HIS A 24 -13.69 -23.38 9.54
C HIS A 24 -12.51 -23.03 8.64
N HIS A 25 -11.41 -23.78 8.72
CA HIS A 25 -10.19 -23.56 7.93
C HIS A 25 -10.34 -23.97 6.44
N GLN A 26 -11.55 -23.90 5.91
CA GLN A 26 -11.89 -24.22 4.53
C GLN A 26 -12.47 -23.00 3.84
N LEU A 27 -12.80 -23.16 2.56
CA LEU A 27 -13.49 -22.12 1.81
C LEU A 27 -14.84 -21.77 2.48
N GLN A 28 -15.03 -20.49 2.77
CA GLN A 28 -16.27 -19.95 3.33
C GLN A 28 -16.96 -19.09 2.28
N ILE A 29 -18.24 -19.37 2.03
CA ILE A 29 -19.04 -18.63 1.05
C ILE A 29 -20.15 -17.87 1.78
N PHE A 30 -20.16 -16.54 1.62
CA PHE A 30 -21.20 -15.66 2.12
C PHE A 30 -22.13 -15.27 0.99
N GLN A 31 -23.33 -15.86 0.97
CA GLN A 31 -24.37 -15.55 -0.01
C GLN A 31 -25.47 -14.70 0.63
N GLY A 32 -26.02 -13.81 -0.16
CA GLY A 32 -27.15 -12.96 0.26
C GLY A 32 -27.47 -11.94 -0.83
N GLU A 33 -28.63 -11.33 -0.72
CA GLU A 33 -29.10 -10.28 -1.61
C GLU A 33 -28.22 -9.03 -1.55
N ASN A 34 -28.44 -8.11 -2.47
CA ASN A 34 -27.80 -6.78 -2.40
C ASN A 34 -28.18 -6.14 -1.07
N GLU A 35 -27.26 -5.35 -0.51
CA GLU A 35 -27.41 -4.71 0.80
C GLU A 35 -27.54 -5.68 2.00
N SER A 36 -27.36 -7.00 1.82
CA SER A 36 -27.40 -7.96 2.91
C SER A 36 -26.27 -7.75 3.94
N GLY A 37 -25.23 -6.95 3.63
CA GLY A 37 -24.11 -6.62 4.51
C GLY A 37 -22.83 -7.41 4.26
N LYS A 38 -22.71 -8.10 3.12
CA LYS A 38 -21.49 -8.83 2.74
C LYS A 38 -20.26 -7.91 2.71
N SER A 39 -20.37 -6.77 2.04
CA SER A 39 -19.27 -5.78 2.00
C SER A 39 -18.99 -5.15 3.36
N THR A 40 -20.03 -4.94 4.18
CA THR A 40 -19.91 -4.45 5.56
C THR A 40 -19.13 -5.44 6.43
N LEU A 41 -19.40 -6.75 6.28
CA LEU A 41 -18.67 -7.80 6.99
C LEU A 41 -17.18 -7.83 6.59
N ARG A 42 -16.89 -7.74 5.28
CA ARG A 42 -15.51 -7.64 4.80
C ARG A 42 -14.80 -6.42 5.37
N SER A 43 -15.42 -5.24 5.30
CA SER A 43 -14.85 -4.01 5.88
C SER A 43 -14.66 -4.10 7.39
N PHE A 44 -15.56 -4.78 8.11
CA PHE A 44 -15.39 -5.04 9.53
C PHE A 44 -14.08 -5.80 9.81
N ILE A 45 -13.85 -6.92 9.13
CA ILE A 45 -12.63 -7.71 9.29
C ILE A 45 -11.39 -6.84 8.99
N GLN A 46 -11.41 -6.10 7.88
CA GLN A 46 -10.31 -5.21 7.50
C GLN A 46 -10.02 -4.18 8.60
N HIS A 47 -11.03 -3.51 9.10
CA HIS A 47 -10.84 -2.46 10.11
C HIS A 47 -10.45 -2.99 11.49
N ILE A 48 -10.82 -4.21 11.84
CA ILE A 48 -10.30 -4.84 13.07
C ILE A 48 -8.81 -5.16 12.93
N LEU A 49 -8.38 -5.66 11.76
CA LEU A 49 -6.99 -6.02 11.52
C LEU A 49 -6.07 -4.78 11.37
N PHE A 50 -6.48 -3.80 10.57
CA PHE A 50 -5.62 -2.67 10.15
C PHE A 50 -5.93 -1.35 10.86
N GLY A 51 -7.11 -1.19 11.42
CA GLY A 51 -7.57 0.04 12.08
C GLY A 51 -8.78 0.68 11.40
N PHE A 52 -9.44 1.56 12.13
CA PHE A 52 -10.60 2.26 11.60
C PHE A 52 -10.17 3.41 10.67
N PRO A 53 -10.91 3.65 9.58
CA PRO A 53 -10.66 4.77 8.69
C PRO A 53 -10.88 6.11 9.41
N LYS A 54 -10.37 7.18 8.82
CA LYS A 54 -10.60 8.53 9.31
C LYS A 54 -12.09 8.90 9.22
N LYS A 55 -12.51 9.78 10.09
CA LYS A 55 -13.86 10.36 10.02
C LYS A 55 -14.08 11.12 8.71
N VAL A 56 -15.25 10.95 8.13
CA VAL A 56 -15.73 11.70 6.98
C VAL A 56 -16.91 12.52 7.44
N ALA A 57 -16.89 13.84 7.27
CA ALA A 57 -17.91 14.76 7.76
C ALA A 57 -18.23 14.56 9.27
N GLY A 58 -17.19 14.32 10.08
CA GLY A 58 -17.32 14.15 11.53
C GLY A 58 -17.79 12.77 12.01
N LYS A 59 -18.18 11.87 11.12
CA LYS A 59 -18.65 10.51 11.41
C LYS A 59 -17.68 9.46 10.90
N TYR A 60 -17.61 8.33 11.58
CA TYR A 60 -16.90 7.18 11.04
C TYR A 60 -17.75 6.50 9.95
N PRO A 61 -17.15 6.05 8.85
CA PRO A 61 -17.80 5.09 7.95
C PRO A 61 -18.23 3.85 8.77
N TYR A 62 -19.41 3.32 8.49
CA TYR A 62 -19.98 2.16 9.19
C TYR A 62 -20.26 2.35 10.68
N GLU A 63 -20.57 3.57 11.14
CA GLU A 63 -21.15 3.74 12.48
C GLU A 63 -22.37 2.83 12.67
N PRO A 64 -22.53 2.17 13.84
CA PRO A 64 -23.66 1.29 14.08
C PRO A 64 -24.99 2.02 13.94
N HIS A 65 -25.90 1.49 13.13
CA HIS A 65 -27.22 2.12 12.90
C HIS A 65 -28.04 2.28 14.19
N ASN A 66 -27.87 1.34 15.13
CA ASN A 66 -28.58 1.34 16.41
C ASN A 66 -27.77 2.01 17.54
N GLY A 67 -26.69 2.75 17.20
CA GLY A 67 -25.80 3.31 18.19
C GLY A 67 -24.94 2.27 18.93
N GLY A 68 -24.23 2.72 19.98
CA GLY A 68 -23.39 1.86 20.80
C GLY A 68 -21.93 1.83 20.37
N VAL A 69 -21.23 0.80 20.83
CA VAL A 69 -19.80 0.62 20.57
C VAL A 69 -19.58 0.15 19.15
N MET A 70 -18.79 0.88 18.36
CA MET A 70 -18.40 0.49 17.01
C MET A 70 -17.16 -0.39 17.05
N GLY A 71 -17.24 -1.59 16.49
CA GLY A 71 -16.11 -2.52 16.41
C GLY A 71 -16.45 -3.90 16.88
N GLY A 72 -15.43 -4.64 17.36
CA GLY A 72 -15.62 -6.03 17.81
C GLY A 72 -14.31 -6.77 17.98
N ARG A 73 -14.39 -8.08 17.83
CA ARG A 73 -13.30 -9.05 18.05
C ARG A 73 -13.12 -9.98 16.86
N VAL A 74 -11.89 -10.39 16.63
CA VAL A 74 -11.51 -11.41 15.64
C VAL A 74 -10.56 -12.39 16.32
N TRP A 75 -10.86 -13.68 16.27
CA TRP A 75 -9.99 -14.76 16.72
C TRP A 75 -9.29 -15.34 15.49
N LEU A 76 -7.99 -15.39 15.58
CA LEU A 76 -7.10 -15.87 14.52
C LEU A 76 -6.31 -17.07 14.99
N GLU A 77 -6.07 -17.99 14.10
CA GLU A 77 -5.03 -19.03 14.25
C GLU A 77 -3.85 -18.64 13.38
N VAL A 78 -2.69 -18.48 13.98
CA VAL A 78 -1.46 -18.03 13.30
C VAL A 78 -0.39 -19.09 13.45
N THR A 79 0.15 -19.58 12.33
CA THR A 79 1.23 -20.58 12.34
C THR A 79 2.42 -20.03 13.15
N ASN A 80 2.90 -20.81 14.11
CA ASN A 80 4.00 -20.51 15.04
C ASN A 80 3.68 -19.55 16.20
N GLU A 81 2.55 -18.86 16.22
CA GLU A 81 2.13 -17.98 17.34
C GLU A 81 0.90 -18.55 18.07
N GLY A 82 0.20 -19.52 17.44
CA GLY A 82 -1.04 -20.09 17.98
C GLY A 82 -2.25 -19.20 17.81
N SER A 83 -3.22 -19.34 18.72
CA SER A 83 -4.45 -18.53 18.67
C SER A 83 -4.23 -17.14 19.22
N LEU A 84 -4.68 -16.14 18.48
CA LEU A 84 -4.67 -14.73 18.84
C LEU A 84 -6.09 -14.16 18.87
N LEU A 85 -6.38 -13.35 19.87
CA LEU A 85 -7.56 -12.49 19.92
C LEU A 85 -7.17 -11.06 19.58
N ILE A 86 -7.83 -10.47 18.59
CA ILE A 86 -7.74 -9.06 18.31
C ILE A 86 -9.08 -8.41 18.61
N GLU A 87 -9.05 -7.40 19.44
CA GLU A 87 -10.18 -6.56 19.76
C GLU A 87 -9.87 -5.12 19.37
N ARG A 88 -10.74 -4.53 18.60
CA ARG A 88 -10.64 -3.11 18.24
C ARG A 88 -12.03 -2.50 18.22
N TYR A 89 -12.20 -1.42 18.97
CA TYR A 89 -13.50 -0.74 19.04
C TYR A 89 -13.34 0.75 19.34
N ILE A 90 -14.38 1.49 19.00
CA ILE A 90 -14.52 2.91 19.32
C ILE A 90 -15.62 3.07 20.38
N ASN A 91 -15.26 3.69 21.49
CA ASN A 91 -16.18 4.05 22.54
C ASN A 91 -15.94 5.51 22.96
N ASN A 92 -16.98 6.32 23.00
CA ASN A 92 -16.90 7.75 23.34
C ASN A 92 -15.82 8.49 22.52
N GLY A 93 -15.70 8.18 21.23
CA GLY A 93 -14.74 8.80 20.31
C GLY A 93 -13.29 8.35 20.47
N LYS A 94 -12.98 7.48 21.42
CA LYS A 94 -11.64 6.90 21.63
C LYS A 94 -11.56 5.53 21.00
N ILE A 95 -10.43 5.25 20.32
CA ILE A 95 -10.12 3.94 19.73
C ILE A 95 -9.40 3.11 20.79
N TYR A 96 -9.86 1.90 20.98
CA TYR A 96 -9.24 0.88 21.83
C TYR A 96 -8.71 -0.26 20.95
N PHE A 97 -7.52 -0.72 21.28
CA PHE A 97 -6.89 -1.86 20.65
C PHE A 97 -6.35 -2.82 21.70
N ARG A 98 -6.61 -4.11 21.55
CA ARG A 98 -6.07 -5.18 22.37
C ARG A 98 -5.75 -6.36 21.47
N CYS A 99 -4.56 -6.90 21.62
CA CYS A 99 -4.13 -8.14 20.99
C CYS A 99 -3.63 -9.09 22.08
N GLU A 100 -4.16 -10.29 22.11
CA GLU A 100 -3.89 -11.26 23.17
C GLU A 100 -3.64 -12.65 22.60
N THR A 101 -2.61 -13.32 23.12
CA THR A 101 -2.36 -14.74 22.82
C THR A 101 -3.28 -15.64 23.65
N ASN A 102 -3.43 -16.89 23.26
CA ASN A 102 -4.18 -17.90 24.03
C ASN A 102 -3.62 -18.11 25.45
N SER A 103 -2.32 -17.82 25.67
CA SER A 103 -1.69 -17.86 26.99
C SER A 103 -1.96 -16.63 27.86
N GLY A 104 -2.79 -15.68 27.40
CA GLY A 104 -3.12 -14.45 28.11
C GLY A 104 -2.06 -13.32 28.00
N LYS A 105 -1.02 -13.51 27.18
CA LYS A 105 0.00 -12.49 26.95
C LYS A 105 -0.54 -11.42 26.00
N THR A 106 -0.54 -10.17 26.45
CA THR A 106 -0.90 -9.02 25.61
C THR A 106 0.25 -8.63 24.69
N LEU A 107 -0.05 -8.41 23.42
CA LEU A 107 0.88 -7.92 22.41
C LEU A 107 0.61 -6.44 22.13
N SER A 108 1.68 -5.68 21.88
CA SER A 108 1.55 -4.28 21.44
C SER A 108 1.02 -4.22 20.01
N GLU A 109 0.46 -3.06 19.62
CA GLU A 109 0.01 -2.84 18.24
C GLU A 109 1.17 -2.93 17.23
N ASP A 110 2.38 -2.52 17.62
CA ASP A 110 3.57 -2.65 16.77
C ASP A 110 3.97 -4.12 16.56
N ARG A 111 3.85 -4.95 17.62
CA ARG A 111 4.08 -6.40 17.48
C ARG A 111 3.02 -7.03 16.57
N TRP A 112 1.77 -6.60 16.69
CA TRP A 112 0.71 -7.02 15.77
C TRP A 112 1.00 -6.65 14.32
N LYS A 113 1.45 -5.41 14.05
CA LYS A 113 1.86 -5.00 12.71
C LYS A 113 3.03 -5.83 12.16
N GLN A 114 4.00 -6.18 13.01
CA GLN A 114 5.08 -7.11 12.62
C GLN A 114 4.54 -8.50 12.21
N LEU A 115 3.55 -9.03 12.93
CA LEU A 115 2.89 -10.28 12.55
C LEU A 115 2.11 -10.18 11.24
N LEU A 116 1.64 -9.01 10.88
CA LEU A 116 1.09 -8.69 9.56
C LEU A 116 2.18 -8.38 8.51
N PHE A 117 3.46 -8.63 8.81
CA PHE A 117 4.60 -8.29 7.93
C PHE A 117 4.67 -6.81 7.54
N GLN A 118 4.26 -5.91 8.42
CA GLN A 118 4.15 -4.48 8.15
C GLN A 118 3.24 -4.15 6.95
N MET A 119 2.38 -5.10 6.56
CA MET A 119 1.45 -4.92 5.45
C MET A 119 0.45 -3.83 5.80
N GLU A 120 0.29 -2.87 4.90
CA GLU A 120 -0.74 -1.84 5.01
C GLU A 120 -2.10 -2.36 4.51
N GLU A 121 -3.19 -1.73 4.96
CA GLU A 121 -4.55 -2.07 4.53
C GLU A 121 -4.71 -2.04 3.00
N LYS A 122 -4.12 -1.05 2.33
CA LYS A 122 -4.14 -0.94 0.86
C LYS A 122 -3.51 -2.15 0.18
N GLN A 123 -2.36 -2.58 0.65
CA GLN A 123 -1.65 -3.75 0.13
C GLN A 123 -2.48 -5.03 0.36
N TYR A 124 -3.06 -5.18 1.56
CA TYR A 124 -3.95 -6.29 1.85
C TYR A 124 -5.16 -6.34 0.90
N ILE A 125 -5.80 -5.21 0.66
CA ILE A 125 -6.93 -5.11 -0.25
C ILE A 125 -6.51 -5.46 -1.68
N GLN A 126 -5.38 -4.97 -2.14
CA GLN A 126 -4.87 -5.26 -3.49
C GLN A 126 -4.54 -6.73 -3.71
N VAL A 127 -4.00 -7.41 -2.69
CA VAL A 127 -3.52 -8.80 -2.82
C VAL A 127 -4.61 -9.81 -2.50
N PHE A 128 -5.41 -9.55 -1.46
CA PHE A 128 -6.36 -10.52 -0.89
C PHE A 128 -7.82 -10.08 -1.02
N GLY A 129 -8.08 -8.84 -1.38
CA GLY A 129 -9.42 -8.26 -1.42
C GLY A 129 -9.92 -8.06 -2.85
N PHE A 130 -10.32 -9.13 -3.54
CA PHE A 130 -10.90 -8.99 -4.88
C PHE A 130 -12.32 -8.42 -4.81
N ASN A 131 -12.56 -7.27 -5.43
CA ASN A 131 -13.88 -6.74 -5.70
C ASN A 131 -14.03 -6.36 -7.20
N LYS A 132 -15.26 -6.13 -7.65
CA LYS A 132 -15.53 -5.80 -9.06
C LYS A 132 -14.80 -4.52 -9.49
N GLU A 133 -14.81 -3.49 -8.64
CA GLU A 133 -14.15 -2.19 -8.91
C GLU A 133 -12.64 -2.34 -9.04
N GLN A 134 -12.04 -3.26 -8.29
CA GLN A 134 -10.62 -3.56 -8.39
C GLN A 134 -10.29 -4.39 -9.63
N LEU A 135 -11.15 -5.31 -10.02
CA LEU A 135 -11.00 -6.04 -11.29
C LEU A 135 -11.06 -5.08 -12.49
N ASP A 136 -11.90 -4.05 -12.43
CA ASP A 136 -11.96 -3.00 -13.44
C ASP A 136 -10.74 -2.06 -13.42
N GLN A 137 -10.08 -1.92 -12.27
CA GLN A 137 -8.83 -1.14 -12.08
C GLN A 137 -7.55 -1.94 -12.36
N PHE A 138 -7.63 -3.26 -12.53
CA PHE A 138 -6.49 -4.10 -12.95
C PHE A 138 -6.03 -3.83 -14.40
N HIS A 139 -6.48 -2.78 -15.03
CA HIS A 139 -5.79 -2.18 -16.16
C HIS A 139 -4.54 -1.47 -15.64
N PHE A 140 -3.48 -2.25 -15.36
CA PHE A 140 -2.17 -1.66 -15.11
C PHE A 140 -1.82 -0.76 -16.28
N SER A 141 -1.54 0.49 -15.99
CA SER A 141 -1.22 1.49 -17.02
C SER A 141 0.13 1.19 -17.67
N SER A 142 0.97 0.37 -17.02
CA SER A 142 2.26 -0.08 -17.54
C SER A 142 2.68 -1.45 -16.98
N SER A 143 3.59 -2.14 -17.70
CA SER A 143 4.21 -3.38 -17.20
C SER A 143 5.05 -3.14 -15.94
N GLU A 144 5.61 -1.95 -15.77
CA GLU A 144 6.42 -1.56 -14.61
C GLU A 144 5.57 -1.48 -13.32
N GLU A 145 4.33 -0.99 -13.40
CA GLU A 145 3.40 -1.00 -12.26
C GLU A 145 3.00 -2.43 -11.87
N MET A 146 2.79 -3.30 -12.87
CA MET A 146 2.53 -4.72 -12.65
C MET A 146 3.72 -5.40 -11.96
N ASP A 147 4.93 -5.16 -12.44
CA ASP A 147 6.15 -5.73 -11.89
C ASP A 147 6.38 -5.24 -10.45
N GLN A 148 6.22 -3.95 -10.18
CA GLN A 148 6.30 -3.40 -8.82
C GLN A 148 5.26 -4.02 -7.89
N PHE A 149 4.03 -4.23 -8.37
CA PHE A 149 2.99 -4.91 -7.62
C PHE A 149 3.37 -6.37 -7.32
N LEU A 150 3.79 -7.15 -8.32
CA LEU A 150 4.21 -8.54 -8.15
C LEU A 150 5.43 -8.66 -7.23
N TYR A 151 6.40 -7.76 -7.32
CA TYR A 151 7.52 -7.69 -6.38
C TYR A 151 7.07 -7.36 -4.96
N SER A 152 6.13 -6.45 -4.79
CA SER A 152 5.60 -6.09 -3.46
C SER A 152 4.86 -7.24 -2.79
N VAL A 153 4.20 -8.08 -3.58
CA VAL A 153 3.46 -9.26 -3.11
C VAL A 153 4.37 -10.46 -2.81
N SER A 154 5.39 -10.68 -3.64
CA SER A 154 6.26 -11.85 -3.53
C SER A 154 7.36 -11.71 -2.47
N LEU A 155 7.73 -10.50 -2.09
CA LEU A 155 8.75 -10.22 -1.09
C LEU A 155 8.11 -9.74 0.21
N THR A 156 7.61 -10.68 1.00
CA THR A 156 7.28 -10.44 2.40
C THR A 156 8.54 -10.04 3.15
N GLY A 157 8.73 -8.75 3.35
CA GLY A 157 9.95 -8.14 3.91
C GLY A 157 10.43 -6.92 3.13
N SER A 158 9.66 -6.47 2.14
CA SER A 158 10.08 -5.51 1.12
C SER A 158 10.06 -4.03 1.53
N GLU A 159 9.73 -3.68 2.79
CA GLU A 159 9.83 -2.27 3.20
C GLU A 159 11.26 -1.72 3.03
N GLU A 160 12.26 -2.53 3.35
CA GLU A 160 13.67 -2.13 3.15
C GLU A 160 14.01 -2.00 1.67
N TRP A 161 13.53 -2.92 0.84
CA TRP A 161 13.72 -2.86 -0.62
C TRP A 161 12.97 -1.69 -1.25
N MET A 162 11.74 -1.41 -0.85
CA MET A 162 10.98 -0.24 -1.32
C MET A 162 11.62 1.07 -0.87
N LYS A 163 12.08 1.15 0.38
CA LYS A 163 12.86 2.30 0.88
C LYS A 163 14.18 2.47 0.12
N LEU A 164 14.87 1.36 -0.16
CA LEU A 164 16.11 1.36 -0.94
C LEU A 164 15.84 1.79 -2.39
N SER A 165 14.84 1.21 -3.05
CA SER A 165 14.43 1.58 -4.41
C SER A 165 14.07 3.05 -4.51
N THR A 166 13.22 3.56 -3.62
CA THR A 166 12.85 4.99 -3.56
C THR A 166 14.06 5.88 -3.30
N LYS A 167 14.99 5.44 -2.44
CA LYS A 167 16.22 6.18 -2.17
C LYS A 167 17.13 6.23 -3.39
N LEU A 168 17.31 5.10 -4.08
CA LEU A 168 18.12 5.01 -5.29
C LEU A 168 17.51 5.85 -6.42
N GLN A 169 16.18 5.80 -6.59
CA GLN A 169 15.48 6.62 -7.57
C GLN A 169 15.66 8.11 -7.29
N LYS A 170 15.49 8.57 -6.04
CA LYS A 170 15.76 9.96 -5.65
C LYS A 170 17.22 10.36 -5.87
N GLN A 171 18.16 9.45 -5.62
CA GLN A 171 19.58 9.68 -5.91
C GLN A 171 19.81 9.81 -7.43
N ALA A 172 19.28 8.91 -8.24
CA ALA A 172 19.36 8.98 -9.70
C ALA A 172 18.77 10.29 -10.23
N GLU A 173 17.56 10.66 -9.78
CA GLU A 173 16.90 11.93 -10.13
C GLU A 173 17.71 13.16 -9.67
N SER A 174 18.48 13.06 -8.59
CA SER A 174 19.36 14.13 -8.14
C SER A 174 20.55 14.37 -9.08
N ILE A 175 20.98 13.33 -9.77
CA ILE A 175 22.13 13.36 -10.69
C ILE A 175 21.67 13.75 -12.10
N PHE A 176 20.57 13.15 -12.57
CA PHE A 176 20.00 13.38 -13.90
C PHE A 176 18.48 13.37 -13.86
N THR A 177 17.87 14.32 -14.56
CA THR A 177 16.41 14.34 -14.81
C THR A 177 16.22 14.92 -16.21
N PRO A 178 15.43 14.28 -17.10
CA PRO A 178 15.11 14.83 -18.41
C PRO A 178 14.59 16.29 -18.28
N LYS A 179 15.11 17.21 -19.10
CA LYS A 179 14.74 18.63 -19.11
C LYS A 179 15.13 19.47 -17.87
N ALA A 180 15.83 18.92 -16.89
CA ALA A 180 16.36 19.70 -15.78
C ALA A 180 17.62 20.46 -16.19
N ILE A 181 17.81 21.71 -15.71
CA ILE A 181 18.96 22.55 -16.05
C ILE A 181 20.07 22.40 -14.99
N LYS A 182 19.70 22.25 -13.72
CA LYS A 182 20.61 22.35 -12.57
C LYS A 182 21.23 21.04 -12.09
N ARG A 183 20.92 19.89 -12.72
CA ARG A 183 21.48 18.60 -12.34
C ARG A 183 22.89 18.42 -12.90
N VAL A 184 23.73 17.70 -12.18
CA VAL A 184 25.15 17.55 -12.51
C VAL A 184 25.39 17.07 -13.95
N ILE A 185 24.72 15.97 -14.32
CA ILE A 185 24.85 15.43 -15.69
C ILE A 185 24.28 16.40 -16.73
N ASN A 186 23.13 17.03 -16.46
CA ASN A 186 22.54 17.99 -17.39
C ASN A 186 23.45 19.21 -17.65
N GLN A 187 24.14 19.70 -16.62
CA GLN A 187 25.13 20.77 -16.78
C GLN A 187 26.34 20.33 -17.64
N GLN A 188 26.83 19.10 -17.42
CA GLN A 188 27.92 18.56 -18.24
C GLN A 188 27.50 18.36 -19.69
N LEU A 189 26.27 17.88 -19.94
CA LEU A 189 25.73 17.77 -21.29
C LEU A 189 25.63 19.14 -21.99
N GLN A 190 25.14 20.16 -21.29
CA GLN A 190 25.10 21.53 -21.84
C GLN A 190 26.49 22.07 -22.17
N GLN A 191 27.49 21.81 -21.33
CA GLN A 191 28.88 22.19 -21.60
C GLN A 191 29.44 21.48 -22.83
N LEU A 192 29.12 20.18 -22.97
CA LEU A 192 29.52 19.38 -24.11
C LEU A 192 28.90 19.94 -25.40
N ASP A 193 27.61 20.22 -25.40
CA ASP A 193 26.90 20.79 -26.54
C ASP A 193 27.51 22.17 -26.99
N LEU A 194 27.83 23.00 -26.01
CA LEU A 194 28.50 24.30 -26.28
C LEU A 194 29.90 24.10 -26.88
N GLN A 195 30.66 23.10 -26.41
CA GLN A 195 31.97 22.78 -26.98
C GLN A 195 31.86 22.22 -28.42
N MET A 196 30.85 21.38 -28.67
CA MET A 196 30.60 20.85 -30.01
C MET A 196 30.25 21.98 -31.01
N LEU A 197 29.35 22.87 -30.62
CA LEU A 197 29.03 24.05 -31.46
C LEU A 197 30.25 24.89 -31.77
N LYS A 198 31.13 25.10 -30.80
CA LYS A 198 32.38 25.86 -30.99
C LYS A 198 33.35 25.15 -31.95
N ILE A 199 33.43 23.83 -31.87
CA ILE A 199 34.25 23.03 -32.82
C ILE A 199 33.68 23.14 -34.23
N GLU A 200 32.37 23.03 -34.42
CA GLU A 200 31.71 23.17 -35.71
C GLU A 200 31.95 24.58 -36.32
N GLU A 201 31.84 25.65 -35.51
CA GLU A 201 32.15 27.00 -35.96
C GLU A 201 33.59 27.16 -36.39
N LEU A 202 34.54 26.59 -35.64
CA LEU A 202 35.95 26.65 -36.00
C LEU A 202 36.25 25.80 -37.28
N ALA A 203 35.58 24.68 -37.46
CA ALA A 203 35.72 23.88 -38.68
C ALA A 203 35.22 24.66 -39.92
N GLN A 204 34.05 25.27 -39.84
CA GLN A 204 33.51 26.10 -40.92
C GLN A 204 34.40 27.30 -41.25
N ASN A 205 34.98 27.95 -40.25
CA ASN A 205 35.93 29.04 -40.48
C ASN A 205 37.21 28.55 -41.13
N ASN A 206 37.69 27.36 -40.83
CA ASN A 206 38.87 26.79 -41.46
C ASN A 206 38.62 26.45 -42.92
N ASP A 207 37.44 25.89 -43.24
CA ASP A 207 37.06 25.57 -44.64
C ASP A 207 36.95 26.83 -45.47
N LEU A 208 36.37 27.94 -44.94
CA LEU A 208 36.34 29.25 -45.61
C LEU A 208 37.74 29.81 -45.82
N TYR A 209 38.66 29.64 -44.89
CA TYR A 209 40.04 30.09 -44.99
C TYR A 209 40.78 29.31 -46.13
N GLU A 210 40.61 28.01 -46.17
CA GLU A 210 41.19 27.17 -47.25
C GLU A 210 40.64 27.51 -48.64
N GLU A 211 39.33 27.79 -48.76
CA GLU A 211 38.73 28.24 -50.03
C GLU A 211 39.26 29.60 -50.47
N THR A 212 39.53 30.50 -49.54
CA THR A 212 40.07 31.82 -49.85
C THR A 212 41.51 31.75 -50.38
N ILE A 213 42.32 30.89 -49.77
CA ILE A 213 43.71 30.63 -50.23
C ILE A 213 43.74 30.01 -51.65
N LYS A 214 42.81 29.10 -51.96
CA LYS A 214 42.72 28.44 -53.25
C LYS A 214 42.27 29.40 -54.38
N LYS A 215 41.64 30.53 -54.05
CA LYS A 215 41.18 31.54 -55.00
C LYS A 215 42.15 32.70 -55.21
N SER A 216 43.20 32.78 -54.40
CA SER A 216 44.30 33.78 -54.50
C SER A 216 45.48 33.18 -55.25
#